data_e3bf031b2329b015414cce0c0c121c7f
#
_entry.id   e3bf031b2329b015414cce0c0c121c7f
#
_cell.length_a   1.000
_cell.length_b   1.000
_cell.length_c   1.000
_cell.angle_alpha   90.00
_cell.angle_beta   90.00
_cell.angle_gamma   90.00
#
_symmetry.space_group_name_H-M   'P 1'
#
loop_
_entity.id
_entity.type
_entity.pdbx_description
1 polymer ?
#
loop_
_entity_poly.entity_id
_entity_poly.type
_entity_poly.pdbx_seq_one_letter_code
_entity_poly.pdbx_strand_id
1 'polypeptide(L)'
;MSTTKSAGNRGEAAVARYLRQKGYTLLASQWRCRFGELDLVARDRKGTICFVEVKLRSAGAIGLPREFVDARKQERLRKAAACYLSTHGLDAPARFDVAEVYTDEGHRIVRLEYLKDAFQ
;
A
#
# COMPACT_ATOMS: atom_id res chain seq x y z
N MET A 1 15.35 12.04 13.71
CA MET A 1 14.51 11.29 12.77
C MET A 1 14.01 10.03 13.44
N SER A 2 12.72 9.74 13.35
CA SER A 2 12.17 8.56 14.02
C SER A 2 12.52 7.31 13.21
N THR A 3 12.88 6.23 13.93
CA THR A 3 13.14 4.92 13.33
C THR A 3 11.90 4.36 12.65
N THR A 4 10.71 4.66 13.19
CA THR A 4 9.44 4.20 12.63
C THR A 4 9.20 4.76 11.23
N LYS A 5 9.45 6.05 11.04
CA LYS A 5 9.29 6.69 9.73
C LYS A 5 10.28 6.11 8.73
N SER A 6 11.53 5.92 9.14
CA SER A 6 12.56 5.34 8.29
C SER A 6 12.21 3.91 7.89
N ALA A 7 11.71 3.10 8.84
CA ALA A 7 11.28 1.74 8.56
C ALA A 7 10.08 1.73 7.60
N GLY A 8 9.11 2.64 7.78
CA GLY A 8 7.97 2.77 6.90
C GLY A 8 8.39 3.11 5.47
N ASN A 9 9.32 4.04 5.30
CA ASN A 9 9.81 4.42 3.98
C ASN A 9 10.52 3.25 3.29
N ARG A 10 11.28 2.44 4.04
CA ARG A 10 11.91 1.25 3.48
C ARG A 10 10.89 0.20 3.06
N GLY A 11 9.83 0.05 3.86
CA GLY A 11 8.74 -0.85 3.54
C GLY A 11 8.05 -0.46 2.24
N GLU A 12 7.73 0.82 2.08
CA GLU A 12 7.12 1.33 0.85
C GLU A 12 8.06 1.15 -0.35
N ALA A 13 9.35 1.40 -0.17
CA ALA A 13 10.34 1.20 -1.23
C ALA A 13 10.41 -0.25 -1.66
N ALA A 14 10.34 -1.18 -0.71
CA ALA A 14 10.36 -2.61 -1.01
C ALA A 14 9.12 -3.03 -1.80
N VAL A 15 7.95 -2.51 -1.41
CA VAL A 15 6.70 -2.79 -2.11
C VAL A 15 6.74 -2.20 -3.53
N ALA A 16 7.25 -0.98 -3.67
CA ALA A 16 7.38 -0.35 -4.99
C ALA A 16 8.26 -1.20 -5.91
N ARG A 17 9.37 -1.71 -5.39
CA ARG A 17 10.26 -2.59 -6.14
C ARG A 17 9.54 -3.88 -6.56
N TYR A 18 8.82 -4.48 -5.63
CA TYR A 18 8.03 -5.67 -5.89
C TYR A 18 7.04 -5.44 -7.03
N LEU A 19 6.31 -4.33 -6.98
CA LEU A 19 5.31 -3.99 -8.00
C LEU A 19 5.96 -3.80 -9.37
N ARG A 20 7.09 -3.08 -9.43
CA ARG A 20 7.80 -2.89 -10.69
C ARG A 20 8.27 -4.22 -11.29
N GLN A 21 8.76 -5.13 -10.44
CA GLN A 21 9.17 -6.45 -10.90
C GLN A 21 8.00 -7.27 -11.45
N LYS A 22 6.78 -7.01 -10.97
CA LYS A 22 5.57 -7.67 -11.46
C LYS A 22 4.96 -6.95 -12.67
N GLY A 23 5.59 -5.89 -13.15
CA GLY A 23 5.13 -5.19 -14.34
C GLY A 23 4.17 -4.05 -14.09
N TYR A 24 4.01 -3.65 -12.82
CA TYR A 24 3.19 -2.48 -12.48
C TYR A 24 3.96 -1.20 -12.77
N THR A 25 3.22 -0.13 -13.08
CA THR A 25 3.77 1.22 -13.18
C THR A 25 3.42 1.98 -11.91
N LEU A 26 4.42 2.52 -11.22
CA LEU A 26 4.19 3.35 -10.04
C LEU A 26 3.72 4.73 -10.49
N LEU A 27 2.57 5.18 -9.98
CA LEU A 27 2.00 6.48 -10.30
C LEU A 27 2.26 7.51 -9.22
N ALA A 28 2.26 7.10 -7.95
CA ALA A 28 2.48 8.03 -6.83
C ALA A 28 2.90 7.25 -5.59
N SER A 29 3.59 7.95 -4.68
CA SER A 29 3.88 7.44 -3.34
C SER A 29 3.61 8.55 -2.34
N GLN A 30 3.04 8.19 -1.20
CA GLN A 30 2.73 9.13 -0.12
C GLN A 30 1.94 10.34 -0.60
N TRP A 31 0.91 10.07 -1.40
CA TRP A 31 0.04 11.11 -1.93
C TRP A 31 -0.99 11.52 -0.88
N ARG A 32 -1.12 12.82 -0.64
CA ARG A 32 -2.00 13.34 0.40
C ARG A 32 -3.12 14.19 -0.16
N CYS A 33 -4.25 14.12 0.52
CA CYS A 33 -5.38 15.02 0.29
C CYS A 33 -6.07 15.25 1.64
N ARG A 34 -7.16 16.03 1.63
CA ARG A 34 -7.87 16.35 2.88
C ARG A 34 -8.46 15.11 3.58
N PHE A 35 -8.64 14.00 2.87
CA PHE A 35 -9.21 12.78 3.46
C PHE A 35 -8.17 11.86 4.06
N GLY A 36 -6.90 12.05 3.76
CA GLY A 36 -5.83 11.23 4.27
C GLY A 36 -4.73 10.99 3.24
N GLU A 37 -3.91 9.98 3.51
CA GLU A 37 -2.75 9.66 2.70
C GLU A 37 -2.92 8.31 2.02
N LEU A 38 -2.48 8.22 0.76
CA LEU A 38 -2.35 6.97 0.03
C LEU A 38 -0.87 6.60 0.00
N ASP A 39 -0.54 5.40 0.51
CA ASP A 39 0.86 4.98 0.59
C ASP A 39 1.48 4.82 -0.78
N LEU A 40 0.86 4.04 -1.66
CA LEU A 40 1.32 3.84 -3.02
C LEU A 40 0.12 3.79 -3.95
N VAL A 41 0.29 4.34 -5.15
CA VAL A 41 -0.68 4.21 -6.23
C VAL A 41 0.06 3.63 -7.43
N ALA A 42 -0.47 2.56 -7.99
CA ALA A 42 0.16 1.87 -9.11
C ALA A 42 -0.89 1.51 -10.17
N ARG A 43 -0.42 1.26 -11.38
CA ARG A 43 -1.27 0.74 -12.46
C ARG A 43 -0.74 -0.63 -12.84
N ASP A 44 -1.62 -1.65 -12.87
CA ASP A 44 -1.21 -2.97 -13.27
C ASP A 44 -1.15 -3.08 -14.81
N ARG A 45 -0.80 -4.26 -15.31
CA ARG A 45 -0.63 -4.47 -16.75
C ARG A 45 -1.94 -4.35 -17.52
N LYS A 46 -3.08 -4.51 -16.85
CA LYS A 46 -4.40 -4.41 -17.47
C LYS A 46 -4.97 -3.01 -17.42
N GLY A 47 -4.27 -2.08 -16.78
CA GLY A 47 -4.74 -0.70 -16.66
C GLY A 47 -5.55 -0.43 -15.40
N THR A 48 -5.68 -1.38 -14.48
CA THR A 48 -6.36 -1.17 -13.22
C THR A 48 -5.50 -0.30 -12.30
N ILE A 49 -6.12 0.69 -11.67
CA ILE A 49 -5.45 1.54 -10.69
C ILE A 49 -5.51 0.84 -9.34
N CYS A 50 -4.35 0.60 -8.74
CA CYS A 50 -4.23 -0.13 -7.49
C CYS A 50 -3.79 0.82 -6.39
N PHE A 51 -4.64 0.97 -5.36
CA PHE A 51 -4.33 1.76 -4.19
C PHE A 51 -3.80 0.80 -3.13
N VAL A 52 -2.51 0.91 -2.82
CA VAL A 52 -1.80 -0.08 -2.01
C VAL A 52 -1.52 0.48 -0.63
N GLU A 53 -2.10 -0.13 0.39
CA GLU A 53 -1.80 0.16 1.78
C GLU A 53 -0.62 -0.71 2.21
N VAL A 54 0.41 -0.08 2.75
CA VAL A 54 1.61 -0.79 3.21
C VAL A 54 1.55 -0.94 4.73
N LYS A 55 1.60 -2.18 5.21
CA LYS A 55 1.61 -2.48 6.64
C LYS A 55 2.93 -3.10 7.04
N LEU A 56 3.57 -2.53 8.06
CA LEU A 56 4.76 -3.11 8.67
C LEU A 56 4.33 -4.04 9.78
N ARG A 57 4.94 -5.23 9.81
CA ARG A 57 4.68 -6.23 10.84
C ARG A 57 6.00 -6.80 11.34
N SER A 58 6.02 -7.30 12.58
CA SER A 58 7.19 -8.03 13.07
C SER A 58 7.24 -9.43 12.47
N ALA A 59 8.44 -9.97 12.30
CA ALA A 59 8.62 -11.32 11.78
C ALA A 59 7.93 -12.37 12.67
N GLY A 60 7.79 -12.09 13.97
CA GLY A 60 7.07 -12.97 14.87
C GLY A 60 5.59 -13.11 14.57
N ALA A 61 5.02 -12.22 13.75
CA ALA A 61 3.62 -12.28 13.35
C ALA A 61 3.39 -13.16 12.12
N ILE A 62 4.45 -13.67 11.49
CA ILE A 62 4.31 -14.56 10.33
C ILE A 62 3.51 -15.79 10.74
N GLY A 63 2.43 -16.07 10.00
CA GLY A 63 1.56 -17.19 10.29
C GLY A 63 0.47 -16.91 11.31
N LEU A 64 0.49 -15.77 11.98
CA LEU A 64 -0.58 -15.37 12.88
C LEU A 64 -1.75 -14.76 12.08
N PRO A 65 -2.97 -14.74 12.67
CA PRO A 65 -4.10 -14.09 12.01
C PRO A 65 -3.78 -12.63 11.63
N ARG A 66 -4.18 -12.25 10.43
CA ARG A 66 -3.95 -10.90 9.93
C ARG A 66 -4.91 -9.90 10.57
N GLU A 67 -4.40 -8.72 10.83
CA GLU A 67 -5.25 -7.60 11.17
C GLU A 67 -5.74 -6.96 9.86
N PHE A 68 -7.05 -6.87 9.71
CA PHE A 68 -7.62 -6.24 8.53
C PHE A 68 -7.65 -4.73 8.71
N VAL A 69 -7.65 -4.01 7.59
CA VAL A 69 -7.90 -2.57 7.59
C VAL A 69 -9.33 -2.37 8.08
N ASP A 70 -9.50 -1.59 9.16
CA ASP A 70 -10.83 -1.41 9.75
C ASP A 70 -11.74 -0.54 8.86
N ALA A 71 -13.04 -0.56 9.17
CA ALA A 71 -14.05 0.09 8.34
C ALA A 71 -13.83 1.60 8.22
N ARG A 72 -13.38 2.25 9.30
CA ARG A 72 -13.13 3.70 9.30
C ARG A 72 -11.96 4.04 8.37
N LYS A 73 -10.88 3.26 8.43
CA LYS A 73 -9.75 3.48 7.56
C LYS A 73 -10.09 3.17 6.10
N GLN A 74 -10.86 2.11 5.86
CA GLN A 74 -11.34 1.80 4.51
C GLN A 74 -12.12 2.97 3.91
N GLU A 75 -13.00 3.59 4.72
CA GLU A 75 -13.78 4.73 4.25
C GLU A 75 -12.88 5.91 3.88
N ARG A 76 -11.87 6.22 4.71
CA ARG A 76 -10.91 7.28 4.39
C ARG A 76 -10.14 6.97 3.12
N LEU A 77 -9.72 5.72 2.95
CA LEU A 77 -8.99 5.28 1.75
C LEU A 77 -9.86 5.40 0.51
N ARG A 78 -11.15 5.03 0.59
CA ARG A 78 -12.06 5.19 -0.54
C ARG A 78 -12.20 6.66 -0.95
N LYS A 79 -12.32 7.55 0.02
CA LYS A 79 -12.44 8.99 -0.26
C LYS A 79 -11.15 9.54 -0.87
N ALA A 80 -9.99 9.15 -0.32
CA ALA A 80 -8.70 9.58 -0.85
C ALA A 80 -8.48 9.05 -2.27
N ALA A 81 -8.88 7.80 -2.52
CA ALA A 81 -8.77 7.20 -3.84
C ALA A 81 -9.65 7.92 -4.86
N ALA A 82 -10.90 8.23 -4.50
CA ALA A 82 -11.79 8.99 -5.36
C ALA A 82 -11.21 10.36 -5.69
N CYS A 83 -10.61 11.01 -4.68
CA CYS A 83 -9.95 12.30 -4.86
C CYS A 83 -8.76 12.18 -5.84
N TYR A 84 -7.96 11.11 -5.71
CA TYR A 84 -6.84 10.87 -6.60
C TYR A 84 -7.30 10.69 -8.05
N LEU A 85 -8.29 9.83 -8.26
CA LEU A 85 -8.81 9.55 -9.60
C LEU A 85 -9.38 10.83 -10.25
N SER A 86 -10.13 11.60 -9.48
CA SER A 86 -10.71 12.87 -9.97
C SER A 86 -9.62 13.88 -10.30
N THR A 87 -8.66 14.06 -9.40
CA THR A 87 -7.57 15.04 -9.58
C THR A 87 -6.74 14.74 -10.83
N HIS A 88 -6.54 13.46 -11.13
CA HIS A 88 -5.71 13.03 -12.26
C HIS A 88 -6.52 12.69 -13.51
N GLY A 89 -7.85 12.89 -13.47
CA GLY A 89 -8.70 12.61 -14.62
C GLY A 89 -8.68 11.16 -15.08
N LEU A 90 -8.58 10.23 -14.13
CA LEU A 90 -8.51 8.82 -14.45
C LEU A 90 -9.89 8.17 -14.41
N ASP A 91 -10.28 7.55 -15.51
CA ASP A 91 -11.51 6.77 -15.61
C ASP A 91 -11.13 5.33 -15.93
N ALA A 92 -10.75 4.60 -14.90
CA ALA A 92 -10.24 3.24 -15.03
C ALA A 92 -10.75 2.39 -13.86
N PRO A 93 -10.81 1.07 -14.03
CA PRO A 93 -11.08 0.20 -12.88
C PRO A 93 -10.06 0.44 -11.78
N ALA A 94 -10.52 0.31 -10.54
CA ALA A 94 -9.67 0.52 -9.37
C ALA A 94 -9.90 -0.58 -8.35
N ARG A 95 -8.86 -0.87 -7.58
CA ARG A 95 -8.96 -1.83 -6.48
C ARG A 95 -8.05 -1.40 -5.33
N PHE A 96 -8.34 -1.95 -4.15
CA PHE A 96 -7.55 -1.70 -2.94
C PHE A 96 -6.75 -2.95 -2.60
N ASP A 97 -5.44 -2.80 -2.53
CA ASP A 97 -4.52 -3.89 -2.21
C ASP A 97 -3.83 -3.57 -0.88
N VAL A 98 -3.39 -4.62 -0.19
CA VAL A 98 -2.60 -4.46 1.04
C VAL A 98 -1.29 -5.22 0.87
N ALA A 99 -0.19 -4.54 1.15
CA ALA A 99 1.13 -5.17 1.16
C ALA A 99 1.62 -5.24 2.60
N GLU A 100 1.87 -6.44 3.08
CA GLU A 100 2.41 -6.68 4.42
C GLU A 100 3.92 -6.91 4.31
N VAL A 101 4.67 -6.09 5.03
CA VAL A 101 6.13 -6.15 5.05
C VAL A 101 6.56 -6.57 6.44
N TYR A 102 7.18 -7.74 6.54
CA TYR A 102 7.62 -8.31 7.80
C TYR A 102 9.09 -7.99 8.03
N THR A 103 9.40 -7.47 9.21
CA THR A 103 10.76 -7.09 9.56
C THR A 103 11.21 -7.83 10.82
N ASP A 104 12.51 -8.13 10.89
CA ASP A 104 13.13 -8.70 12.09
C ASP A 104 13.46 -7.59 13.11
N GLU A 105 14.08 -7.97 14.24
CA GLU A 105 14.42 -7.02 15.29
C GLU A 105 15.38 -5.92 14.82
N GLY A 106 16.20 -6.21 13.81
CA GLY A 106 17.11 -5.23 13.22
C GLY A 106 16.48 -4.40 12.12
N HIS A 107 15.14 -4.46 11.97
CA HIS A 107 14.36 -3.77 10.94
C HIS A 107 14.71 -4.20 9.52
N ARG A 108 15.26 -5.42 9.36
CA ARG A 108 15.48 -6.00 8.03
C ARG A 108 14.19 -6.61 7.54
N ILE A 109 13.90 -6.38 6.26
CA ILE A 109 12.73 -6.98 5.63
C ILE A 109 13.03 -8.44 5.34
N VAL A 110 12.25 -9.34 5.95
CA VAL A 110 12.44 -10.79 5.81
C VAL A 110 11.33 -11.44 4.99
N ARG A 111 10.20 -10.76 4.79
CA ARG A 111 9.09 -11.30 4.03
C ARG A 111 8.18 -10.18 3.55
N LEU A 112 7.60 -10.35 2.36
CA LEU A 112 6.59 -9.44 1.82
C LEU A 112 5.43 -10.30 1.30
N GLU A 113 4.21 -9.97 1.75
CA GLU A 113 2.99 -10.62 1.26
C GLU A 113 2.09 -9.57 0.65
N TYR A 114 1.65 -9.81 -0.58
CA TYR A 114 0.83 -8.87 -1.34
C TYR A 114 -0.57 -9.43 -1.52
N LEU A 115 -1.56 -8.70 -1.03
CA LEU A 115 -2.97 -9.12 -1.04
C LEU A 115 -3.73 -8.24 -2.02
N LYS A 116 -4.09 -8.81 -3.17
CA LYS A 116 -4.88 -8.09 -4.17
C LYS A 116 -6.33 -8.04 -3.74
N ASP A 117 -6.97 -6.89 -4.03
CA ASP A 117 -8.41 -6.72 -3.79
C ASP A 117 -8.78 -7.07 -2.36
N ALA A 118 -8.03 -6.50 -1.42
CA ALA A 118 -8.16 -6.82 -0.01
C ALA A 118 -9.47 -6.30 0.61
N PHE A 119 -10.03 -5.24 0.04
CA PHE A 119 -11.37 -4.72 0.39
C PHE A 119 -11.92 -3.91 -0.78
N GLN A 120 -13.23 -3.64 -0.72
CA GLN A 120 -13.92 -2.97 -1.82
C GLN A 120 -13.98 -1.46 -1.62
#